data_fd6e0cb5e808acc70b3bd79a4c24657d
#
_entry.id   fd6e0cb5e808acc70b3bd79a4c24657d
#
_cell.length_a   1.000
_cell.length_b   1.000
_cell.length_c   1.000
_cell.angle_alpha   90.00
_cell.angle_beta   90.00
_cell.angle_gamma   90.00
#
_symmetry.space_group_name_H-M   'P 1'
#
loop_
_entity.id
_entity.type
_entity.pdbx_description
1 polymer ?
#
loop_
_entity_poly.entity_id
_entity_poly.type
_entity_poly.pdbx_seq_one_letter_code
_entity_poly.pdbx_strand_id
1 'polypeptide(L)'
;MNRIGSHITDSEGRTLILRGVNLGGNSKTPANPPSFAGRPFPQEEAELHFEKLKNWGFTFIRLVITWEALEHSGPGVYDESYLAYLRKILLAAEKTGIAVYMDPHQDVWSRCTGGDGAPAWTPEKLGMDPGKMDATGAALTPNRSKAMIWPVNYSLYAAATMFTLFFGGKTFAPELKIEGESAQDWLQERYLAAFRHCCRRLKNCKAIVGWGTMNEPHPGFIGYGDLRRLENITLALGPVPSAFQAMIAASGRPVEVPVYTPWIKGQRITGKQTINPEGASLFKEGFSCPWKQAGIWADEPSGPKLLKPEHFSTYQGRPARFADDFLKPFMLRFIERMQEANRPALFFIEGVPHGENPVWGKDDPSNAVNAFHHYDSLTLFTKNFRPWLTLDRKTGRIILGRKKTAAHYSARLAEAKTWTREQMGDMPCLLGEFGLPFDLRKKKAYKTGDYSLHEKALSLYYDGIDENLLSSAIWNYTADNNHEDGDHWNGEDLSIVSRGAAPTETSPLAARAMGGWLRPYPAATAGIPLQFSWDRKKAAFYFRFRADPNIQAPTEIFVPSQWFAGGLSVSVRTPGAAIGGSGSLRWEYAMEQQRLFVHNDGYSGEAELRGEKARG
;
A
#
# COMPACT_ATOMS: atom_id res chain seq x y z
N MET A 1 -11.38 -16.55 -6.09
CA MET A 1 -11.75 -16.02 -4.76
C MET A 1 -13.03 -15.21 -4.89
N ASN A 2 -13.87 -15.25 -3.87
CA ASN A 2 -15.14 -14.55 -3.81
C ASN A 2 -15.25 -13.77 -2.50
N ARG A 3 -16.25 -12.89 -2.40
CA ARG A 3 -16.64 -12.25 -1.14
C ARG A 3 -17.94 -12.85 -0.64
N ILE A 4 -17.99 -13.25 0.63
CA ILE A 4 -19.22 -13.62 1.35
C ILE A 4 -19.23 -12.85 2.68
N GLY A 5 -20.11 -11.84 2.77
CA GLY A 5 -20.14 -10.92 3.91
C GLY A 5 -18.79 -10.24 4.12
N SER A 6 -18.26 -10.33 5.34
CA SER A 6 -16.95 -9.79 5.75
C SER A 6 -15.75 -10.71 5.45
N HIS A 7 -15.95 -11.77 4.67
CA HIS A 7 -14.92 -12.76 4.41
C HIS A 7 -14.56 -12.88 2.92
N ILE A 8 -13.29 -13.10 2.64
CA ILE A 8 -12.81 -13.61 1.36
C ILE A 8 -12.92 -15.13 1.42
N THR A 9 -13.49 -15.76 0.39
CA THR A 9 -13.66 -17.21 0.33
C THR A 9 -13.06 -17.79 -0.94
N ASP A 10 -12.70 -19.08 -0.88
CA ASP A 10 -12.32 -19.84 -2.08
C ASP A 10 -13.55 -20.44 -2.80
N SER A 11 -13.30 -21.28 -3.81
CA SER A 11 -14.34 -21.99 -4.56
C SER A 11 -15.07 -23.06 -3.74
N GLU A 12 -14.43 -23.55 -2.69
CA GLU A 12 -14.99 -24.56 -1.79
C GLU A 12 -15.82 -23.94 -0.65
N GLY A 13 -15.90 -22.60 -0.57
CA GLY A 13 -16.62 -21.86 0.46
C GLY A 13 -15.84 -21.64 1.75
N ARG A 14 -14.56 -22.04 1.83
CA ARG A 14 -13.71 -21.82 3.03
C ARG A 14 -13.37 -20.35 3.18
N THR A 15 -13.38 -19.84 4.41
CA THR A 15 -12.89 -18.49 4.72
C THR A 15 -11.37 -18.45 4.64
N LEU A 16 -10.83 -17.49 3.87
CA LEU A 16 -9.41 -17.30 3.66
C LEU A 16 -8.85 -16.17 4.53
N ILE A 17 -7.69 -16.40 5.14
CA ILE A 17 -6.81 -15.35 5.67
C ILE A 17 -5.59 -15.32 4.76
N LEU A 18 -5.47 -14.26 3.97
CA LEU A 18 -4.39 -14.11 3.01
C LEU A 18 -3.13 -13.59 3.71
N ARG A 19 -2.00 -14.23 3.47
CA ARG A 19 -0.67 -13.74 3.84
C ARG A 19 0.12 -13.49 2.57
N GLY A 20 0.58 -12.28 2.38
CA GLY A 20 1.24 -11.89 1.17
C GLY A 20 2.39 -10.92 1.35
N VAL A 21 2.99 -10.62 0.21
CA VAL A 21 4.01 -9.57 0.07
C VAL A 21 3.60 -8.62 -1.03
N ASN A 22 4.03 -7.37 -0.92
CA ASN A 22 4.06 -6.45 -2.04
C ASN A 22 5.27 -6.79 -2.91
N LEU A 23 5.04 -7.05 -4.17
CA LEU A 23 6.08 -7.34 -5.14
C LEU A 23 6.39 -6.05 -5.90
N GLY A 24 7.43 -5.35 -5.45
CA GLY A 24 7.71 -4.00 -5.91
C GLY A 24 9.10 -3.53 -5.50
N GLY A 25 9.23 -2.30 -5.07
CA GLY A 25 10.50 -1.64 -4.81
C GLY A 25 11.13 -1.15 -6.11
N ASN A 26 12.04 -1.91 -6.71
CA ASN A 26 12.66 -1.61 -7.98
C ASN A 26 11.68 -1.52 -9.17
N SER A 27 10.51 -2.13 -9.10
CA SER A 27 9.49 -2.04 -10.15
C SER A 27 8.86 -0.64 -10.29
N LYS A 28 9.13 0.27 -9.36
CA LYS A 28 8.73 1.67 -9.40
C LYS A 28 9.61 2.54 -10.30
N THR A 29 10.82 2.10 -10.61
CA THR A 29 11.81 2.85 -11.40
C THR A 29 12.10 2.18 -12.73
N PRO A 30 12.43 2.96 -13.79
CA PRO A 30 12.90 2.40 -15.04
C PRO A 30 14.26 1.73 -14.83
N ALA A 31 14.36 0.44 -15.17
CA ALA A 31 15.58 -0.34 -15.00
C ALA A 31 16.71 0.14 -15.94
N ASN A 32 16.37 0.47 -17.19
CA ASN A 32 17.27 1.06 -18.20
C ASN A 32 16.41 1.73 -19.29
N PRO A 33 16.81 2.90 -19.83
CA PRO A 33 16.18 3.40 -21.05
C PRO A 33 16.32 2.41 -22.21
N PRO A 34 15.30 2.16 -23.05
CA PRO A 34 14.00 2.83 -23.08
C PRO A 34 12.90 2.15 -22.23
N SER A 35 13.19 1.11 -21.43
CA SER A 35 12.17 0.45 -20.63
C SER A 35 11.84 1.30 -19.40
N PHE A 36 10.58 1.72 -19.29
CA PHE A 36 10.06 2.47 -18.15
C PHE A 36 9.42 1.59 -17.08
N ALA A 37 9.42 0.28 -17.29
CA ALA A 37 8.95 -0.67 -16.31
C ALA A 37 10.12 -1.34 -15.62
N GLY A 38 10.36 -0.98 -14.38
CA GLY A 38 11.13 -1.82 -13.49
C GLY A 38 10.41 -3.15 -13.33
N ARG A 39 11.11 -4.24 -13.59
CA ARG A 39 10.57 -5.59 -13.46
C ARG A 39 11.06 -6.16 -12.14
N PRO A 40 10.18 -6.69 -11.26
CA PRO A 40 10.59 -7.17 -9.94
C PRO A 40 11.70 -8.24 -10.01
N PHE A 41 11.75 -9.02 -11.09
CA PHE A 41 12.81 -10.01 -11.41
C PHE A 41 12.71 -10.44 -12.87
N PRO A 42 13.77 -11.09 -13.44
CA PRO A 42 13.69 -11.71 -14.76
C PRO A 42 12.56 -12.75 -14.83
N GLN A 43 11.85 -12.79 -15.95
CA GLN A 43 10.70 -13.70 -16.09
C GLN A 43 11.06 -15.17 -15.91
N GLU A 44 12.30 -15.54 -16.19
CA GLU A 44 12.86 -16.89 -16.07
C GLU A 44 13.02 -17.32 -14.60
N GLU A 45 13.14 -16.36 -13.68
CA GLU A 45 13.28 -16.58 -12.24
C GLU A 45 11.91 -16.55 -11.51
N ALA A 46 10.83 -16.25 -12.20
CA ALA A 46 9.52 -16.04 -11.59
C ALA A 46 9.02 -17.24 -10.77
N GLU A 47 9.10 -18.45 -11.32
CA GLU A 47 8.68 -19.67 -10.63
C GLU A 47 9.51 -19.88 -9.35
N LEU A 48 10.83 -19.68 -9.42
CA LEU A 48 11.73 -19.81 -8.27
C LEU A 48 11.35 -18.85 -7.13
N HIS A 49 11.04 -17.58 -7.46
CA HIS A 49 10.62 -16.59 -6.47
C HIS A 49 9.26 -16.95 -5.86
N PHE A 50 8.29 -17.38 -6.67
CA PHE A 50 6.97 -17.77 -6.17
C PHE A 50 6.99 -19.06 -5.36
N GLU A 51 7.78 -20.06 -5.72
CA GLU A 51 7.98 -21.25 -4.89
C GLU A 51 8.63 -20.91 -3.55
N LYS A 52 9.62 -19.99 -3.53
CA LYS A 52 10.22 -19.48 -2.30
C LYS A 52 9.17 -18.82 -1.42
N LEU A 53 8.34 -17.93 -1.96
CA LEU A 53 7.27 -17.26 -1.23
C LEU A 53 6.25 -18.28 -0.69
N LYS A 54 5.83 -19.25 -1.49
CA LYS A 54 4.92 -20.32 -1.09
C LYS A 54 5.49 -21.15 0.06
N ASN A 55 6.78 -21.49 0.01
CA ASN A 55 7.47 -22.24 1.08
C ASN A 55 7.55 -21.44 2.38
N TRP A 56 7.53 -20.13 2.31
CA TRP A 56 7.41 -19.24 3.47
C TRP A 56 5.95 -19.02 3.92
N GLY A 57 4.99 -19.70 3.30
CA GLY A 57 3.58 -19.63 3.66
C GLY A 57 2.83 -18.44 3.06
N PHE A 58 3.43 -17.70 2.13
CA PHE A 58 2.69 -16.69 1.40
C PHE A 58 1.80 -17.32 0.35
N THR A 59 0.55 -16.91 0.31
CA THR A 59 -0.47 -17.41 -0.64
C THR A 59 -0.92 -16.34 -1.62
N PHE A 60 -0.36 -15.14 -1.49
CA PHE A 60 -0.89 -13.94 -2.10
C PHE A 60 0.24 -12.94 -2.38
N ILE A 61 0.18 -12.22 -3.48
CA ILE A 61 1.04 -11.07 -3.76
C ILE A 61 0.18 -9.87 -4.18
N ARG A 62 0.60 -8.67 -3.79
CA ARG A 62 0.17 -7.40 -4.35
C ARG A 62 1.22 -6.98 -5.37
N LEU A 63 0.87 -7.05 -6.65
CA LEU A 63 1.78 -6.79 -7.77
C LEU A 63 1.69 -5.32 -8.17
N VAL A 64 2.76 -4.59 -7.91
CA VAL A 64 2.89 -3.17 -8.25
C VAL A 64 2.97 -2.97 -9.76
N ILE A 65 2.08 -2.14 -10.31
CA ILE A 65 2.04 -1.76 -11.73
C ILE A 65 1.81 -0.26 -11.81
N THR A 66 2.77 0.48 -12.35
CA THR A 66 2.61 1.92 -12.56
C THR A 66 1.91 2.23 -13.88
N TRP A 67 1.19 3.33 -13.95
CA TRP A 67 0.62 3.84 -15.21
C TRP A 67 1.74 4.13 -16.23
N GLU A 68 2.86 4.70 -15.77
CA GLU A 68 4.03 4.96 -16.62
C GLU A 68 4.55 3.66 -17.27
N ALA A 69 4.57 2.55 -16.56
CA ALA A 69 5.02 1.27 -17.12
C ALA A 69 4.13 0.78 -18.27
N LEU A 70 2.84 1.10 -18.22
CA LEU A 70 1.88 0.74 -19.26
C LEU A 70 1.88 1.69 -20.45
N GLU A 71 2.15 3.01 -20.25
CA GLU A 71 1.84 4.06 -21.23
C GLU A 71 2.88 5.19 -21.24
N HIS A 72 4.16 4.87 -21.10
CA HIS A 72 5.23 5.87 -20.98
C HIS A 72 5.45 6.73 -22.24
N SER A 73 5.19 6.20 -23.45
CA SER A 73 5.54 6.84 -24.72
C SER A 73 4.57 7.95 -25.13
N GLY A 74 3.38 7.98 -24.56
CA GLY A 74 2.34 8.98 -24.85
C GLY A 74 0.94 8.40 -24.73
N PRO A 75 -0.08 9.27 -24.71
CA PRO A 75 -1.47 8.84 -24.54
C PRO A 75 -1.92 7.83 -25.60
N GLY A 76 -2.44 6.68 -25.16
CA GLY A 76 -2.92 5.59 -26.03
C GLY A 76 -1.82 4.68 -26.59
N VAL A 77 -0.54 4.91 -26.28
CA VAL A 77 0.60 4.11 -26.75
C VAL A 77 1.05 3.17 -25.64
N TYR A 78 0.51 1.95 -25.65
CA TYR A 78 0.75 0.96 -24.60
C TYR A 78 2.00 0.11 -24.85
N ASP A 79 2.74 -0.19 -23.78
CA ASP A 79 3.92 -1.09 -23.85
C ASP A 79 3.48 -2.56 -23.86
N GLU A 80 3.29 -3.11 -25.05
CA GLU A 80 2.91 -4.51 -25.25
C GLU A 80 4.00 -5.49 -24.79
N SER A 81 5.27 -5.07 -24.76
CA SER A 81 6.36 -5.90 -24.25
C SER A 81 6.29 -6.09 -22.74
N TYR A 82 5.92 -5.03 -22.02
CA TYR A 82 5.66 -5.09 -20.59
C TYR A 82 4.42 -5.94 -20.28
N LEU A 83 3.35 -5.80 -21.05
CA LEU A 83 2.14 -6.64 -20.89
C LEU A 83 2.44 -8.13 -21.16
N ALA A 84 3.30 -8.45 -22.13
CA ALA A 84 3.76 -9.82 -22.38
C ALA A 84 4.59 -10.35 -21.19
N TYR A 85 5.46 -9.53 -20.62
CA TYR A 85 6.20 -9.85 -19.39
C TYR A 85 5.25 -10.13 -18.22
N LEU A 86 4.29 -9.23 -17.93
CA LEU A 86 3.31 -9.42 -16.86
C LEU A 86 2.54 -10.74 -17.02
N ARG A 87 2.15 -11.07 -18.25
CA ARG A 87 1.47 -12.34 -18.53
C ARG A 87 2.30 -13.55 -18.12
N LYS A 88 3.62 -13.55 -18.39
CA LYS A 88 4.51 -14.65 -18.02
C LYS A 88 4.65 -14.76 -16.49
N ILE A 89 4.79 -13.64 -15.80
CA ILE A 89 4.83 -13.60 -14.34
C ILE A 89 3.54 -14.17 -13.73
N LEU A 90 2.38 -13.78 -14.27
CA LEU A 90 1.08 -14.26 -13.81
C LEU A 90 0.86 -15.74 -14.07
N LEU A 91 1.36 -16.27 -15.18
CA LEU A 91 1.32 -17.73 -15.45
C LEU A 91 2.21 -18.51 -14.49
N ALA A 92 3.37 -17.98 -14.13
CA ALA A 92 4.21 -18.56 -13.08
C ALA A 92 3.54 -18.55 -11.71
N ALA A 93 2.86 -17.44 -11.35
CA ALA A 93 2.05 -17.37 -10.12
C ALA A 93 0.90 -18.39 -10.13
N GLU A 94 0.21 -18.57 -11.27
CA GLU A 94 -0.86 -19.56 -11.43
C GLU A 94 -0.32 -20.98 -11.22
N LYS A 95 0.83 -21.32 -11.84
CA LYS A 95 1.47 -22.62 -11.72
C LYS A 95 1.86 -22.96 -10.27
N THR A 96 2.33 -21.98 -9.51
CA THR A 96 2.71 -22.14 -8.10
C THR A 96 1.53 -22.04 -7.14
N GLY A 97 0.35 -21.61 -7.61
CA GLY A 97 -0.85 -21.43 -6.80
C GLY A 97 -0.86 -20.15 -5.94
N ILE A 98 -0.07 -19.14 -6.33
CA ILE A 98 -0.08 -17.83 -5.67
C ILE A 98 -1.14 -16.93 -6.32
N ALA A 99 -2.01 -16.35 -5.50
CA ALA A 99 -3.01 -15.38 -5.93
C ALA A 99 -2.40 -13.99 -6.10
N VAL A 100 -2.92 -13.22 -7.06
CA VAL A 100 -2.37 -11.90 -7.40
C VAL A 100 -3.43 -10.82 -7.33
N TYR A 101 -3.18 -9.81 -6.52
CA TYR A 101 -3.84 -8.52 -6.52
C TYR A 101 -3.03 -7.56 -7.41
N MET A 102 -3.64 -7.07 -8.48
CA MET A 102 -3.05 -6.12 -9.40
C MET A 102 -3.18 -4.72 -8.81
N ASP A 103 -2.08 -4.07 -8.54
CA ASP A 103 -2.03 -2.78 -7.86
C ASP A 103 -1.65 -1.64 -8.82
N PRO A 104 -2.60 -0.80 -9.25
CA PRO A 104 -2.32 0.45 -9.92
C PRO A 104 -1.57 1.42 -8.99
N HIS A 105 -0.23 1.35 -9.02
CA HIS A 105 0.63 2.00 -8.04
C HIS A 105 1.03 3.41 -8.46
N GLN A 106 1.08 4.28 -7.49
CA GLN A 106 1.68 5.59 -7.56
C GLN A 106 2.20 6.03 -6.18
N ASP A 107 3.26 6.83 -6.19
CA ASP A 107 3.69 7.66 -5.07
C ASP A 107 3.94 9.07 -5.57
N VAL A 108 3.34 10.06 -4.92
CA VAL A 108 3.43 11.49 -5.23
C VAL A 108 3.26 11.82 -6.71
N TRP A 109 2.38 11.09 -7.38
CA TRP A 109 1.92 11.22 -8.75
C TRP A 109 2.83 10.59 -9.81
N SER A 110 4.11 10.98 -9.89
CA SER A 110 4.99 10.62 -11.02
C SER A 110 6.45 10.63 -10.61
N ARG A 111 7.28 9.98 -11.40
CA ARG A 111 8.73 10.03 -11.29
C ARG A 111 9.29 11.46 -11.37
N CYS A 112 8.75 12.31 -12.22
CA CYS A 112 9.20 13.70 -12.33
C CYS A 112 8.72 14.60 -11.17
N THR A 113 7.77 14.14 -10.38
CA THR A 113 7.33 14.80 -9.14
C THR A 113 7.91 14.15 -7.86
N GLY A 114 8.93 13.30 -8.03
CA GLY A 114 9.72 12.73 -6.94
C GLY A 114 9.29 11.35 -6.45
N GLY A 115 8.38 10.68 -7.15
CA GLY A 115 7.90 9.35 -6.82
C GLY A 115 7.85 8.38 -8.01
N ASP A 116 6.68 7.86 -8.29
CA ASP A 116 6.37 6.98 -9.42
C ASP A 116 4.86 7.06 -9.75
N GLY A 117 4.41 6.31 -10.74
CA GLY A 117 2.99 6.16 -11.05
C GLY A 117 2.62 6.67 -12.43
N ALA A 118 2.19 7.92 -12.52
CA ALA A 118 1.76 8.53 -13.78
C ALA A 118 2.93 8.83 -14.72
N PRO A 119 2.73 8.69 -16.04
CA PRO A 119 3.74 9.07 -17.02
C PRO A 119 4.13 10.54 -16.93
N ALA A 120 5.40 10.84 -17.27
CA ALA A 120 5.93 12.22 -17.26
C ALA A 120 5.17 13.18 -18.18
N TRP A 121 4.54 12.67 -19.25
CA TRP A 121 3.73 13.49 -20.15
C TRP A 121 2.46 14.06 -19.48
N THR A 122 2.00 13.52 -18.34
CA THR A 122 0.79 14.03 -17.64
C THR A 122 0.97 15.47 -17.11
N PRO A 123 2.00 15.83 -16.32
CA PRO A 123 2.24 17.22 -15.98
C PRO A 123 2.71 18.07 -17.17
N GLU A 124 3.37 17.46 -18.17
CA GLU A 124 3.77 18.19 -19.39
C GLU A 124 2.57 18.68 -20.20
N LYS A 125 1.46 17.94 -20.24
CA LYS A 125 0.20 18.36 -20.88
C LYS A 125 -0.42 19.59 -20.21
N LEU A 126 -0.04 19.86 -18.97
CA LEU A 126 -0.40 21.10 -18.25
C LEU A 126 0.68 22.19 -18.35
N GLY A 127 1.67 21.98 -19.22
CA GLY A 127 2.76 22.93 -19.47
C GLY A 127 3.88 22.89 -18.43
N MET A 128 3.86 22.00 -17.45
CA MET A 128 4.96 21.88 -16.49
C MET A 128 6.20 21.29 -17.18
N ASP A 129 7.37 21.84 -16.90
CA ASP A 129 8.65 21.34 -17.38
C ASP A 129 9.29 20.41 -16.35
N PRO A 130 9.38 19.07 -16.60
CA PRO A 130 10.00 18.13 -15.68
C PRO A 130 11.44 18.50 -15.28
N GLY A 131 12.19 19.13 -16.18
CA GLY A 131 13.57 19.57 -15.92
C GLY A 131 13.69 20.73 -14.92
N LYS A 132 12.58 21.41 -14.62
CA LYS A 132 12.55 22.59 -13.72
C LYS A 132 11.92 22.30 -12.35
N MET A 133 11.47 21.07 -12.10
CA MET A 133 10.76 20.72 -10.85
C MET A 133 11.58 21.06 -9.60
N ASP A 134 12.84 20.63 -9.53
CA ASP A 134 13.72 20.93 -8.39
C ASP A 134 14.12 22.41 -8.30
N ALA A 135 14.43 23.05 -9.42
CA ALA A 135 14.89 24.45 -9.45
C ALA A 135 13.80 25.40 -8.94
N THR A 136 12.54 25.11 -9.26
CA THR A 136 11.38 25.90 -8.86
C THR A 136 10.83 25.54 -7.47
N GLY A 137 11.34 24.46 -6.84
CA GLY A 137 10.79 23.92 -5.61
C GLY A 137 9.41 23.26 -5.80
N ALA A 138 9.02 22.95 -7.03
CA ALA A 138 7.74 22.30 -7.33
C ALA A 138 7.71 20.82 -6.97
N ALA A 139 8.87 20.16 -6.94
CA ALA A 139 9.07 18.81 -6.42
C ALA A 139 10.51 18.64 -5.92
N LEU A 140 10.73 17.64 -5.06
CA LEU A 140 12.04 17.13 -4.66
C LEU A 140 12.26 15.81 -5.40
N THR A 141 13.18 15.81 -6.37
CA THR A 141 13.49 14.58 -7.11
C THR A 141 14.66 13.80 -6.46
N PRO A 142 14.80 12.50 -6.73
CA PRO A 142 15.88 11.68 -6.17
C PRO A 142 17.29 12.20 -6.46
N ASN A 143 17.47 12.99 -7.52
CA ASN A 143 18.75 13.60 -7.86
C ASN A 143 19.25 14.60 -6.81
N ARG A 144 18.35 15.23 -6.06
CA ARG A 144 18.67 16.20 -5.00
C ARG A 144 18.55 15.65 -3.59
N SER A 145 17.72 14.64 -3.36
CA SER A 145 17.49 14.08 -2.03
C SER A 145 17.70 12.57 -2.04
N LYS A 146 18.77 12.14 -1.38
CA LYS A 146 19.04 10.70 -1.13
C LYS A 146 18.35 10.17 0.14
N ALA A 147 17.61 11.01 0.87
CA ALA A 147 16.91 10.62 2.08
C ALA A 147 15.48 10.21 1.76
N MET A 148 14.91 9.32 2.58
CA MET A 148 13.50 8.88 2.51
C MET A 148 12.55 10.02 2.93
N ILE A 149 12.54 11.12 2.17
CA ILE A 149 11.69 12.30 2.40
C ILE A 149 10.69 12.53 1.26
N TRP A 150 10.58 11.61 0.32
CA TRP A 150 9.70 11.70 -0.84
C TRP A 150 8.24 12.07 -0.48
N PRO A 151 7.66 11.67 0.70
CA PRO A 151 6.28 12.05 1.03
C PRO A 151 6.06 13.56 1.20
N VAL A 152 7.13 14.36 1.34
CA VAL A 152 7.04 15.84 1.33
C VAL A 152 6.42 16.34 0.03
N ASN A 153 6.66 15.63 -1.08
CA ASN A 153 6.14 16.00 -2.41
C ASN A 153 4.62 16.07 -2.48
N TYR A 154 3.87 15.35 -1.62
CA TYR A 154 2.42 15.51 -1.53
C TYR A 154 1.97 16.94 -1.21
N SER A 155 2.82 17.70 -0.49
CA SER A 155 2.56 19.11 -0.13
C SER A 155 3.20 20.10 -1.11
N LEU A 156 4.01 19.63 -2.07
CA LEU A 156 4.66 20.50 -3.07
C LEU A 156 3.76 20.71 -4.28
N TYR A 157 4.06 21.79 -5.03
CA TYR A 157 3.19 22.30 -6.09
C TYR A 157 2.78 21.25 -7.11
N ALA A 158 3.73 20.49 -7.65
CA ALA A 158 3.49 19.64 -8.80
C ALA A 158 2.54 18.49 -8.47
N ALA A 159 2.85 17.66 -7.48
CA ALA A 159 1.99 16.54 -7.08
C ALA A 159 0.63 17.02 -6.57
N ALA A 160 0.60 18.04 -5.68
CA ALA A 160 -0.66 18.57 -5.16
C ALA A 160 -1.57 19.12 -6.28
N THR A 161 -1.00 19.81 -7.28
CA THR A 161 -1.77 20.30 -8.44
C THR A 161 -2.31 19.13 -9.27
N MET A 162 -1.48 18.12 -9.58
CA MET A 162 -1.91 16.98 -10.38
C MET A 162 -3.06 16.21 -9.73
N PHE A 163 -2.96 15.91 -8.43
CA PHE A 163 -4.04 15.25 -7.69
C PHE A 163 -5.31 16.08 -7.65
N THR A 164 -5.19 17.39 -7.40
CA THR A 164 -6.36 18.29 -7.39
C THR A 164 -7.07 18.30 -8.74
N LEU A 165 -6.32 18.35 -9.84
CA LEU A 165 -6.89 18.36 -11.19
C LEU A 165 -7.47 16.99 -11.58
N PHE A 166 -6.81 15.91 -11.18
CA PHE A 166 -7.28 14.54 -11.46
C PHE A 166 -8.62 14.24 -10.77
N PHE A 167 -8.77 14.61 -9.50
CA PHE A 167 -9.97 14.29 -8.73
C PHE A 167 -11.04 15.39 -8.80
N GLY A 168 -10.64 16.65 -8.76
CA GLY A 168 -11.54 17.80 -8.61
C GLY A 168 -11.41 18.89 -9.68
N GLY A 169 -10.76 18.60 -10.81
CA GLY A 169 -10.51 19.59 -11.86
C GLY A 169 -11.78 20.27 -12.39
N LYS A 170 -12.87 19.53 -12.56
CA LYS A 170 -14.19 20.08 -12.96
C LYS A 170 -14.76 21.07 -11.94
N THR A 171 -14.47 20.84 -10.65
CA THR A 171 -14.97 21.70 -9.58
C THR A 171 -14.10 22.93 -9.38
N PHE A 172 -12.77 22.76 -9.36
CA PHE A 172 -11.84 23.79 -8.93
C PHE A 172 -11.14 24.54 -10.06
N ALA A 173 -11.17 23.99 -11.28
CA ALA A 173 -10.62 24.60 -12.50
C ALA A 173 -11.47 24.25 -13.73
N PRO A 174 -12.78 24.58 -13.77
CA PRO A 174 -13.71 24.12 -14.81
C PRO A 174 -13.32 24.56 -16.22
N GLU A 175 -12.65 25.71 -16.34
CA GLU A 175 -12.21 26.27 -17.64
C GLU A 175 -10.90 25.64 -18.14
N LEU A 176 -10.17 24.91 -17.29
CA LEU A 176 -8.91 24.28 -17.69
C LEU A 176 -9.18 23.06 -18.57
N LYS A 177 -8.70 23.15 -19.82
CA LYS A 177 -8.86 22.10 -20.83
C LYS A 177 -7.51 21.52 -21.24
N ILE A 178 -7.50 20.22 -21.49
CA ILE A 178 -6.41 19.51 -22.18
C ILE A 178 -7.02 18.94 -23.46
N GLU A 179 -6.51 19.32 -24.61
CA GLU A 179 -7.01 18.85 -25.92
C GLU A 179 -8.54 19.02 -26.10
N GLY A 180 -9.12 20.08 -25.53
CA GLY A 180 -10.55 20.39 -25.60
C GLY A 180 -11.44 19.71 -24.53
N GLU A 181 -10.95 18.73 -23.81
CA GLU A 181 -11.62 18.07 -22.70
C GLU A 181 -11.32 18.75 -21.35
N SER A 182 -12.19 18.60 -20.33
CA SER A 182 -11.82 19.04 -18.97
C SER A 182 -10.55 18.33 -18.50
N ALA A 183 -9.66 19.02 -17.80
CA ALA A 183 -8.42 18.40 -17.32
C ALA A 183 -8.68 17.14 -16.49
N GLN A 184 -9.74 17.13 -15.67
CA GLN A 184 -10.15 15.95 -14.90
C GLN A 184 -10.54 14.77 -15.79
N ASP A 185 -11.44 14.99 -16.75
CA ASP A 185 -11.90 13.88 -17.61
C ASP A 185 -10.76 13.37 -18.48
N TRP A 186 -9.95 14.26 -19.04
CA TRP A 186 -8.82 13.89 -19.88
C TRP A 186 -7.84 12.99 -19.11
N LEU A 187 -7.43 13.37 -17.89
CA LEU A 187 -6.50 12.61 -17.07
C LEU A 187 -7.10 11.27 -16.63
N GLN A 188 -8.35 11.29 -16.14
CA GLN A 188 -9.00 10.07 -15.66
C GLN A 188 -9.27 9.08 -16.80
N GLU A 189 -9.73 9.54 -17.98
CA GLU A 189 -9.98 8.62 -19.10
C GLU A 189 -8.69 7.94 -19.60
N ARG A 190 -7.53 8.63 -19.61
CA ARG A 190 -6.25 8.02 -19.98
C ARG A 190 -5.82 6.96 -18.96
N TYR A 191 -5.92 7.27 -17.66
CA TYR A 191 -5.69 6.30 -16.58
C TYR A 191 -6.59 5.07 -16.72
N LEU A 192 -7.89 5.28 -16.84
CA LEU A 192 -8.88 4.20 -16.96
C LEU A 192 -8.63 3.36 -18.23
N ALA A 193 -8.29 3.99 -19.36
CA ALA A 193 -8.00 3.31 -20.61
C ALA A 193 -6.76 2.42 -20.51
N ALA A 194 -5.68 2.90 -19.88
CA ALA A 194 -4.45 2.14 -19.70
C ALA A 194 -4.68 0.86 -18.87
N PHE A 195 -5.34 0.98 -17.72
CA PHE A 195 -5.61 -0.18 -16.87
C PHE A 195 -6.68 -1.11 -17.47
N ARG A 196 -7.67 -0.58 -18.18
CA ARG A 196 -8.62 -1.40 -18.95
C ARG A 196 -7.92 -2.18 -20.07
N HIS A 197 -6.97 -1.58 -20.77
CA HIS A 197 -6.15 -2.27 -21.76
C HIS A 197 -5.35 -3.40 -21.12
N CYS A 198 -4.66 -3.12 -20.02
CA CYS A 198 -3.93 -4.11 -19.23
C CYS A 198 -4.85 -5.29 -18.82
N CYS A 199 -6.02 -4.99 -18.26
CA CYS A 199 -7.01 -5.99 -17.87
C CYS A 199 -7.44 -6.89 -19.03
N ARG A 200 -7.71 -6.32 -20.21
CA ARG A 200 -8.07 -7.07 -21.42
C ARG A 200 -6.95 -8.00 -21.91
N ARG A 201 -5.71 -7.53 -21.86
CA ARG A 201 -4.52 -8.31 -22.26
C ARG A 201 -4.25 -9.49 -21.32
N LEU A 202 -4.59 -9.33 -20.04
CA LEU A 202 -4.36 -10.30 -18.96
C LEU A 202 -5.60 -11.12 -18.58
N LYS A 203 -6.71 -11.00 -19.31
CA LYS A 203 -8.02 -11.60 -18.96
C LYS A 203 -8.03 -13.10 -18.70
N ASN A 204 -7.08 -13.85 -19.26
CA ASN A 204 -7.00 -15.32 -19.14
C ASN A 204 -6.04 -15.78 -18.00
N CYS A 205 -5.40 -14.86 -17.27
CA CYS A 205 -4.50 -15.20 -16.17
C CYS A 205 -5.33 -15.47 -14.90
N LYS A 206 -5.49 -16.74 -14.52
CA LYS A 206 -6.33 -17.16 -13.39
C LYS A 206 -5.76 -16.76 -12.02
N ALA A 207 -4.45 -16.48 -11.95
CA ALA A 207 -3.82 -15.99 -10.73
C ALA A 207 -4.42 -14.66 -10.26
N ILE A 208 -4.91 -13.80 -11.18
CA ILE A 208 -5.49 -12.51 -10.82
C ILE A 208 -6.80 -12.73 -10.05
N VAL A 209 -6.84 -12.30 -8.80
CA VAL A 209 -8.03 -12.36 -7.94
C VAL A 209 -8.72 -11.01 -7.81
N GLY A 210 -8.03 -9.91 -8.12
CA GLY A 210 -8.62 -8.58 -8.06
C GLY A 210 -7.71 -7.45 -8.49
N TRP A 211 -8.27 -6.23 -8.46
CA TRP A 211 -7.63 -4.99 -8.86
C TRP A 211 -7.79 -3.93 -7.79
N GLY A 212 -6.72 -3.20 -7.50
CA GLY A 212 -6.79 -1.91 -6.81
C GLY A 212 -7.34 -0.82 -7.72
N THR A 213 -7.78 0.27 -7.14
CA THR A 213 -8.24 1.43 -7.91
C THR A 213 -7.12 2.45 -8.13
N MET A 214 -6.35 2.71 -7.12
CA MET A 214 -5.14 3.53 -7.10
C MET A 214 -4.46 3.36 -5.72
N ASN A 215 -3.13 3.12 -5.69
CA ASN A 215 -2.35 3.15 -4.46
C ASN A 215 -2.39 4.54 -3.82
N GLU A 216 -2.62 4.60 -2.51
CA GLU A 216 -2.47 5.78 -1.66
C GLU A 216 -2.94 7.11 -2.30
N PRO A 217 -4.23 7.21 -2.73
CA PRO A 217 -4.74 8.42 -3.37
C PRO A 217 -4.62 9.62 -2.43
N HIS A 218 -4.30 10.80 -2.99
CA HIS A 218 -4.09 12.01 -2.19
C HIS A 218 -5.02 13.15 -2.62
N PRO A 219 -5.55 13.98 -1.69
CA PRO A 219 -6.47 15.06 -2.02
C PRO A 219 -5.83 16.23 -2.80
N GLY A 220 -4.51 16.32 -2.82
CA GLY A 220 -3.85 17.55 -3.29
C GLY A 220 -4.26 18.74 -2.41
N PHE A 221 -4.81 19.79 -3.03
CA PHE A 221 -5.33 20.96 -2.32
C PHE A 221 -6.80 20.83 -1.89
N ILE A 222 -7.52 19.79 -2.32
CA ILE A 222 -8.95 19.59 -1.97
C ILE A 222 -9.11 19.51 -0.45
N GLY A 223 -10.01 20.34 0.10
CA GLY A 223 -10.27 20.44 1.52
C GLY A 223 -9.41 21.48 2.26
N TYR A 224 -8.47 22.16 1.58
CA TYR A 224 -7.69 23.24 2.22
C TYR A 224 -8.61 24.41 2.64
N GLY A 225 -8.59 24.73 3.93
CA GLY A 225 -9.34 25.85 4.48
C GLY A 225 -8.69 27.20 4.23
N ASP A 226 -7.36 27.26 4.13
CA ASP A 226 -6.62 28.51 3.83
C ASP A 226 -5.30 28.20 3.10
N LEU A 227 -5.18 28.64 1.86
CA LEU A 227 -3.98 28.46 1.01
C LEU A 227 -2.71 29.14 1.55
N ARG A 228 -2.81 30.02 2.54
CA ARG A 228 -1.66 30.61 3.25
C ARG A 228 -1.06 29.69 4.29
N ARG A 229 -1.74 28.60 4.63
CA ARG A 229 -1.32 27.62 5.64
C ARG A 229 -0.86 26.34 4.98
N LEU A 230 -0.09 25.56 5.70
CA LEU A 230 0.26 24.19 5.33
C LEU A 230 -0.77 23.25 5.95
N GLU A 231 -1.58 22.61 5.12
CA GLU A 231 -2.67 21.69 5.50
C GLU A 231 -2.49 20.32 4.81
N ASN A 232 -3.23 19.31 5.23
CA ASN A 232 -3.18 17.93 4.70
C ASN A 232 -1.74 17.35 4.64
N ILE A 233 -0.95 17.59 5.69
CA ILE A 233 0.48 17.28 5.68
C ILE A 233 0.70 15.79 5.92
N THR A 234 1.28 15.09 4.96
CA THR A 234 1.81 13.73 5.18
C THR A 234 3.16 13.81 5.91
N LEU A 235 4.06 14.65 5.43
CA LEU A 235 5.36 14.90 6.03
C LEU A 235 5.81 16.34 5.72
N ALA A 236 6.37 17.06 6.70
CA ALA A 236 7.06 18.33 6.47
C ALA A 236 8.49 18.26 6.98
N LEU A 237 9.45 18.22 6.08
CA LEU A 237 10.89 18.22 6.36
C LEU A 237 11.61 19.08 5.33
N GLY A 238 12.59 19.89 5.78
CA GLY A 238 13.24 20.86 4.90
C GLY A 238 12.37 22.10 4.62
N PRO A 239 12.63 22.82 3.53
CA PRO A 239 11.82 23.96 3.11
C PRO A 239 10.49 23.47 2.53
N VAL A 240 9.36 23.78 3.18
CA VAL A 240 8.03 23.38 2.73
C VAL A 240 7.13 24.63 2.64
N PRO A 241 6.71 25.02 1.42
CA PRO A 241 5.85 26.16 1.21
C PRO A 241 4.39 25.89 1.61
N SER A 242 3.63 26.93 1.92
CA SER A 242 2.18 26.87 1.85
C SER A 242 1.72 26.71 0.40
N ALA A 243 0.46 26.36 0.16
CA ALA A 243 -0.08 26.21 -1.19
C ALA A 243 0.10 27.48 -2.03
N PHE A 244 -0.18 28.64 -1.46
CA PHE A 244 0.00 29.92 -2.13
C PHE A 244 1.47 30.23 -2.44
N GLN A 245 2.37 30.01 -1.48
CA GLN A 245 3.81 30.15 -1.70
C GLN A 245 4.33 29.22 -2.81
N ALA A 246 3.83 27.98 -2.87
CA ALA A 246 4.18 27.04 -3.92
C ALA A 246 3.71 27.50 -5.32
N MET A 247 2.48 28.06 -5.42
CA MET A 247 1.95 28.62 -6.66
C MET A 247 2.78 29.80 -7.17
N ILE A 248 3.23 30.70 -6.28
CA ILE A 248 4.09 31.84 -6.60
C ILE A 248 5.46 31.35 -7.09
N ALA A 249 6.08 30.43 -6.36
CA ALA A 249 7.39 29.90 -6.71
C ALA A 249 7.37 29.20 -8.08
N ALA A 250 6.37 28.35 -8.33
CA ALA A 250 6.17 27.69 -9.62
C ALA A 250 5.97 28.68 -10.79
N SER A 251 5.46 29.87 -10.49
CA SER A 251 5.21 30.94 -11.51
C SER A 251 6.41 31.85 -11.75
N GLY A 252 7.61 31.49 -11.26
CA GLY A 252 8.83 32.21 -11.58
C GLY A 252 9.22 33.30 -10.59
N ARG A 253 8.91 33.13 -9.31
CA ARG A 253 9.30 34.10 -8.28
C ARG A 253 10.05 33.42 -7.11
N PRO A 254 11.14 34.02 -6.61
CA PRO A 254 11.76 33.62 -5.34
C PRO A 254 10.76 33.80 -4.18
N VAL A 255 10.69 32.79 -3.30
CA VAL A 255 9.78 32.81 -2.14
C VAL A 255 10.49 32.30 -0.88
N GLU A 256 10.46 33.09 0.19
CA GLU A 256 10.94 32.66 1.49
C GLU A 256 9.90 31.77 2.17
N VAL A 257 10.30 30.55 2.56
CA VAL A 257 9.42 29.53 3.15
C VAL A 257 10.01 29.01 4.47
N PRO A 258 9.17 28.48 5.38
CA PRO A 258 9.65 27.88 6.62
C PRO A 258 10.43 26.59 6.33
N VAL A 259 11.47 26.35 7.17
CA VAL A 259 12.24 25.11 7.18
C VAL A 259 11.83 24.27 8.37
N TYR A 260 11.37 23.05 8.10
CA TYR A 260 10.90 22.09 9.09
C TYR A 260 11.99 21.07 9.43
N THR A 261 12.14 20.78 10.72
CA THR A 261 13.03 19.71 11.22
C THR A 261 12.28 18.76 12.14
N PRO A 262 12.72 17.49 12.26
CA PRO A 262 12.10 16.52 13.16
C PRO A 262 12.12 17.03 14.62
N TRP A 263 11.04 16.79 15.35
CA TRP A 263 10.89 17.10 16.77
C TRP A 263 10.17 15.95 17.48
N ILE A 264 10.27 15.87 18.81
CA ILE A 264 9.67 14.78 19.61
C ILE A 264 8.15 14.66 19.40
N LYS A 265 7.47 15.77 19.12
CA LYS A 265 6.03 15.82 18.87
C LYS A 265 5.67 16.02 17.38
N GLY A 266 6.55 15.60 16.46
CA GLY A 266 6.35 15.77 15.03
C GLY A 266 7.43 16.61 14.36
N GLN A 267 7.12 17.81 13.90
CA GLN A 267 8.06 18.73 13.26
C GLN A 267 8.02 20.10 13.94
N ARG A 268 9.10 20.85 13.82
CA ARG A 268 9.17 22.26 14.24
C ARG A 268 9.84 23.10 13.16
N ILE A 269 9.46 24.37 13.09
CA ILE A 269 10.11 25.37 12.25
C ILE A 269 11.43 25.76 12.94
N THR A 270 12.55 25.70 12.21
CA THR A 270 13.89 26.03 12.70
C THR A 270 14.56 27.17 11.97
N GLY A 271 13.91 27.68 10.91
CA GLY A 271 14.44 28.79 10.11
C GLY A 271 13.55 29.04 8.90
N LYS A 272 14.09 29.82 7.98
CA LYS A 272 13.51 30.10 6.68
C LYS A 272 14.55 29.89 5.58
N GLN A 273 14.10 29.59 4.38
CA GLN A 273 14.91 29.40 3.20
C GLN A 273 14.15 29.93 1.97
N THR A 274 14.87 30.56 1.04
CA THR A 274 14.31 30.94 -0.24
C THR A 274 14.29 29.72 -1.17
N ILE A 275 13.11 29.37 -1.68
CA ILE A 275 12.94 28.42 -2.79
C ILE A 275 12.87 29.23 -4.10
N ASN A 276 13.24 28.57 -5.21
CA ASN A 276 13.34 29.20 -6.53
C ASN A 276 14.12 30.54 -6.53
N PRO A 277 15.37 30.59 -6.04
CA PRO A 277 16.10 31.85 -5.90
C PRO A 277 16.40 32.54 -7.25
N GLU A 278 16.46 31.77 -8.34
CA GLU A 278 16.72 32.27 -9.68
C GLU A 278 15.46 32.81 -10.39
N GLY A 279 14.28 32.64 -9.81
CA GLY A 279 13.02 33.08 -10.40
C GLY A 279 12.64 32.35 -11.69
N ALA A 280 13.02 31.07 -11.82
CA ALA A 280 12.68 30.27 -13.00
C ALA A 280 11.17 29.93 -13.02
N SER A 281 10.52 30.02 -14.18
CA SER A 281 9.16 29.51 -14.35
C SER A 281 9.16 27.99 -14.50
N LEU A 282 8.28 27.29 -13.77
CA LEU A 282 8.01 25.86 -13.97
C LEU A 282 7.40 25.59 -15.34
N PHE A 283 6.65 26.58 -15.88
CA PHE A 283 5.84 26.40 -17.07
C PHE A 283 6.65 26.67 -18.35
N LYS A 284 6.40 25.83 -19.36
CA LYS A 284 6.86 26.02 -20.73
C LYS A 284 6.24 27.29 -21.33
N GLU A 285 6.84 27.82 -22.37
CA GLU A 285 6.30 28.98 -23.12
C GLU A 285 4.86 28.70 -23.56
N GLY A 286 3.99 29.71 -23.43
CA GLY A 286 2.55 29.59 -23.72
C GLY A 286 1.70 28.98 -22.60
N PHE A 287 2.31 28.50 -21.53
CA PHE A 287 1.58 27.97 -20.38
C PHE A 287 1.79 28.81 -19.11
N SER A 288 0.85 28.74 -18.19
CA SER A 288 0.96 29.41 -16.90
C SER A 288 0.25 28.59 -15.79
N CYS A 289 0.45 29.00 -14.55
CA CYS A 289 -0.15 28.35 -13.39
C CYS A 289 -1.69 28.22 -13.54
N PRO A 290 -2.26 26.99 -13.53
CA PRO A 290 -3.69 26.77 -13.66
C PRO A 290 -4.51 27.48 -12.58
N TRP A 291 -3.97 27.65 -11.39
CA TRP A 291 -4.63 28.33 -10.28
C TRP A 291 -4.66 29.85 -10.45
N LYS A 292 -3.69 30.40 -11.17
CA LYS A 292 -3.73 31.81 -11.60
C LYS A 292 -4.77 32.01 -12.70
N GLN A 293 -4.84 31.08 -13.67
CA GLN A 293 -5.88 31.10 -14.72
C GLN A 293 -7.29 30.97 -14.11
N ALA A 294 -7.47 30.17 -13.06
CA ALA A 294 -8.74 30.05 -12.32
C ALA A 294 -9.07 31.27 -11.42
N GLY A 295 -8.22 32.30 -11.43
CA GLY A 295 -8.44 33.53 -10.66
C GLY A 295 -8.38 33.31 -9.15
N ILE A 296 -7.56 32.34 -8.70
CA ILE A 296 -7.34 32.12 -7.25
C ILE A 296 -6.37 33.15 -6.70
N TRP A 297 -5.41 33.57 -7.52
CA TRP A 297 -4.46 34.61 -7.23
C TRP A 297 -4.09 35.41 -8.50
N ALA A 298 -3.56 36.62 -8.33
CA ALA A 298 -3.14 37.47 -9.43
C ALA A 298 -1.85 38.22 -9.07
N ASP A 299 -1.14 38.71 -10.10
CA ASP A 299 -0.09 39.70 -9.91
C ASP A 299 -0.72 41.09 -9.85
N GLU A 300 -0.42 41.82 -8.78
CA GLU A 300 -0.72 43.22 -8.63
C GLU A 300 0.59 44.04 -8.62
N PRO A 301 0.56 45.36 -8.81
CA PRO A 301 1.76 46.20 -8.75
C PRO A 301 2.55 46.06 -7.44
N SER A 302 1.86 45.72 -6.35
CA SER A 302 2.44 45.48 -5.03
C SER A 302 3.01 44.05 -4.85
N GLY A 303 2.83 43.19 -5.84
CA GLY A 303 3.23 41.77 -5.80
C GLY A 303 2.08 40.78 -5.94
N PRO A 304 2.35 39.46 -5.80
CA PRO A 304 1.32 38.42 -5.88
C PRO A 304 0.28 38.56 -4.77
N LYS A 305 -1.01 38.53 -5.14
CA LYS A 305 -2.13 38.65 -4.20
C LYS A 305 -3.04 37.43 -4.30
N LEU A 306 -3.32 36.82 -3.16
CA LEU A 306 -4.28 35.74 -3.03
C LEU A 306 -5.70 36.32 -3.03
N LEU A 307 -6.52 35.92 -3.99
CA LEU A 307 -7.89 36.42 -4.18
C LEU A 307 -8.93 35.51 -3.53
N LYS A 308 -8.70 34.18 -3.55
CA LYS A 308 -9.63 33.16 -3.05
C LYS A 308 -8.91 32.20 -2.11
N PRO A 309 -8.65 32.59 -0.84
CA PRO A 309 -7.87 31.77 0.09
C PRO A 309 -8.52 30.42 0.43
N GLU A 310 -9.85 30.32 0.36
CA GLU A 310 -10.64 29.13 0.72
C GLU A 310 -11.17 28.37 -0.50
N HIS A 311 -10.58 28.55 -1.70
CA HIS A 311 -11.11 28.06 -2.97
C HIS A 311 -11.38 26.54 -2.97
N PHE A 312 -10.53 25.74 -2.30
CA PHE A 312 -10.62 24.29 -2.28
C PHE A 312 -11.39 23.72 -1.07
N SER A 313 -11.89 24.59 -0.19
CA SER A 313 -12.48 24.18 1.10
C SER A 313 -13.88 23.59 0.99
N THR A 314 -14.63 23.96 -0.06
CA THR A 314 -16.07 23.63 -0.17
C THR A 314 -16.42 22.94 -1.49
N TYR A 315 -17.42 22.07 -1.39
CA TYR A 315 -18.05 21.41 -2.52
C TYR A 315 -19.58 21.47 -2.34
N GLN A 316 -20.28 22.00 -3.35
CA GLN A 316 -21.75 22.16 -3.33
C GLN A 316 -22.29 22.83 -2.03
N GLY A 317 -21.60 23.90 -1.58
CA GLY A 317 -22.01 24.70 -0.43
C GLY A 317 -21.73 24.10 0.95
N ARG A 318 -21.00 22.98 1.04
CA ARG A 318 -20.57 22.35 2.29
C ARG A 318 -19.05 22.08 2.28
N PRO A 319 -18.42 21.79 3.43
CA PRO A 319 -17.02 21.39 3.45
C PRO A 319 -16.76 20.19 2.52
N ALA A 320 -15.71 20.29 1.70
CA ALA A 320 -15.32 19.24 0.77
C ALA A 320 -14.78 18.01 1.53
N ARG A 321 -15.32 16.85 1.24
CA ARG A 321 -14.88 15.55 1.78
C ARG A 321 -14.25 14.74 0.67
N PHE A 322 -12.91 14.75 0.62
CA PHE A 322 -12.18 14.14 -0.50
C PHE A 322 -12.60 12.69 -0.77
N ALA A 323 -12.67 11.87 0.29
CA ALA A 323 -12.96 10.44 0.16
C ALA A 323 -14.33 10.16 -0.51
N ASP A 324 -15.38 10.89 -0.11
CA ASP A 324 -16.74 10.64 -0.61
C ASP A 324 -17.08 11.44 -1.86
N ASP A 325 -16.61 12.71 -1.95
CA ASP A 325 -17.03 13.64 -3.00
C ASP A 325 -16.21 13.49 -4.29
N PHE A 326 -14.98 13.00 -4.19
CA PHE A 326 -14.03 12.99 -5.31
C PHE A 326 -13.40 11.62 -5.55
N LEU A 327 -12.90 10.97 -4.50
CA LEU A 327 -12.23 9.68 -4.62
C LEU A 327 -13.23 8.56 -4.95
N LYS A 328 -14.33 8.43 -4.21
CA LYS A 328 -15.34 7.40 -4.45
C LYS A 328 -15.93 7.44 -5.88
N PRO A 329 -16.33 8.59 -6.44
CA PRO A 329 -16.78 8.66 -7.83
C PRO A 329 -15.74 8.15 -8.84
N PHE A 330 -14.46 8.44 -8.63
CA PHE A 330 -13.38 7.89 -9.46
C PHE A 330 -13.27 6.36 -9.31
N MET A 331 -13.32 5.84 -8.09
CA MET A 331 -13.28 4.39 -7.83
C MET A 331 -14.44 3.66 -8.52
N LEU A 332 -15.64 4.20 -8.47
CA LEU A 332 -16.81 3.62 -9.14
C LEU A 332 -16.63 3.59 -10.66
N ARG A 333 -16.12 4.67 -11.27
CA ARG A 333 -15.75 4.70 -12.70
C ARG A 333 -14.68 3.66 -13.04
N PHE A 334 -13.65 3.50 -12.19
CA PHE A 334 -12.62 2.50 -12.39
C PHE A 334 -13.22 1.09 -12.37
N ILE A 335 -14.03 0.77 -11.38
CA ILE A 335 -14.68 -0.54 -11.24
C ILE A 335 -15.54 -0.84 -12.47
N GLU A 336 -16.36 0.11 -12.91
CA GLU A 336 -17.19 -0.02 -14.11
C GLU A 336 -16.35 -0.35 -15.35
N ARG A 337 -15.25 0.41 -15.59
CA ARG A 337 -14.36 0.20 -16.73
C ARG A 337 -13.62 -1.15 -16.67
N MET A 338 -13.27 -1.63 -15.47
CA MET A 338 -12.65 -2.94 -15.31
C MET A 338 -13.65 -4.08 -15.52
N GLN A 339 -14.90 -3.94 -15.07
CA GLN A 339 -15.97 -4.91 -15.30
C GLN A 339 -16.31 -5.06 -16.78
N GLU A 340 -16.33 -3.97 -17.55
CA GLU A 340 -16.46 -4.01 -19.01
C GLU A 340 -15.35 -4.81 -19.71
N ALA A 341 -14.14 -4.81 -19.13
CA ALA A 341 -12.97 -5.46 -19.71
C ALA A 341 -12.92 -6.96 -19.50
N ASN A 342 -13.72 -7.52 -18.60
CA ASN A 342 -13.91 -8.95 -18.36
C ASN A 342 -13.47 -9.51 -17.01
N ARG A 343 -14.34 -9.82 -16.13
CA ARG A 343 -14.34 -10.78 -14.99
C ARG A 343 -14.97 -10.20 -13.73
N PRO A 344 -15.75 -11.00 -13.03
CA PRO A 344 -16.00 -10.77 -11.61
C PRO A 344 -14.66 -10.97 -10.87
N ALA A 345 -13.99 -9.89 -10.54
CA ALA A 345 -12.80 -9.86 -9.71
C ALA A 345 -13.13 -9.06 -8.44
N LEU A 346 -12.36 -9.25 -7.38
CA LEU A 346 -12.44 -8.39 -6.22
C LEU A 346 -11.87 -7.01 -6.56
N PHE A 347 -12.45 -5.96 -5.99
CA PHE A 347 -11.90 -4.61 -6.06
C PHE A 347 -11.39 -4.20 -4.69
N PHE A 348 -10.10 -3.88 -4.63
CA PHE A 348 -9.45 -3.44 -3.43
C PHE A 348 -9.52 -1.92 -3.34
N ILE A 349 -10.22 -1.44 -2.33
CA ILE A 349 -10.52 -0.03 -2.12
C ILE A 349 -9.50 0.54 -1.14
N GLU A 350 -8.70 1.48 -1.60
CA GLU A 350 -7.70 2.16 -0.78
C GLU A 350 -8.12 3.61 -0.52
N GLY A 351 -8.16 4.01 0.74
CA GLY A 351 -8.38 5.40 1.12
C GLY A 351 -7.08 6.19 1.20
N VAL A 352 -7.19 7.43 1.67
CA VAL A 352 -6.01 8.26 1.95
C VAL A 352 -5.22 7.65 3.11
N PRO A 353 -3.91 7.47 2.99
CA PRO A 353 -3.09 6.98 4.10
C PRO A 353 -3.27 7.83 5.35
N HIS A 354 -3.60 7.19 6.46
CA HIS A 354 -3.95 7.85 7.73
C HIS A 354 -5.11 8.86 7.67
N GLY A 355 -5.84 8.91 6.55
CA GLY A 355 -7.01 9.75 6.31
C GLY A 355 -8.32 8.97 6.37
N GLU A 356 -9.34 9.51 5.70
CA GLU A 356 -10.65 8.90 5.61
C GLU A 356 -10.72 7.92 4.43
N ASN A 357 -11.37 6.76 4.65
CA ASN A 357 -11.84 5.90 3.59
C ASN A 357 -13.23 6.37 3.11
N PRO A 358 -13.62 6.12 1.87
CA PRO A 358 -14.96 6.43 1.41
C PRO A 358 -16.01 5.58 2.15
N VAL A 359 -17.18 6.16 2.38
CA VAL A 359 -18.35 5.42 2.85
C VAL A 359 -18.86 4.55 1.71
N TRP A 360 -19.10 3.25 1.98
CA TRP A 360 -19.54 2.28 0.98
C TRP A 360 -20.91 1.73 1.35
N GLY A 361 -21.92 2.02 0.54
CA GLY A 361 -23.32 1.65 0.80
C GLY A 361 -23.73 0.35 0.10
N LYS A 362 -24.97 -0.03 0.31
CA LYS A 362 -25.58 -1.24 -0.28
C LYS A 362 -25.72 -1.21 -1.80
N ASP A 363 -25.78 0.00 -2.38
CA ASP A 363 -25.95 0.23 -3.82
C ASP A 363 -24.59 0.28 -4.55
N ASP A 364 -23.47 0.28 -3.79
CA ASP A 364 -22.13 0.23 -4.32
C ASP A 364 -21.73 -1.22 -4.68
N PRO A 365 -20.71 -1.44 -5.54
CA PRO A 365 -20.27 -2.77 -5.94
C PRO A 365 -20.00 -3.71 -4.77
N SER A 366 -20.66 -4.86 -4.76
CA SER A 366 -20.61 -5.82 -3.64
C SER A 366 -19.33 -6.64 -3.56
N ASN A 367 -18.49 -6.65 -4.60
CA ASN A 367 -17.23 -7.39 -4.68
C ASN A 367 -16.02 -6.55 -4.24
N ALA A 368 -16.23 -5.55 -3.38
CA ALA A 368 -15.18 -4.70 -2.82
C ALA A 368 -14.55 -5.28 -1.54
N VAL A 369 -13.30 -4.94 -1.31
CA VAL A 369 -12.48 -5.27 -0.13
C VAL A 369 -11.82 -3.98 0.34
N ASN A 370 -11.92 -3.61 1.61
CA ASN A 370 -11.16 -2.48 2.14
C ASN A 370 -9.69 -2.87 2.29
N ALA A 371 -8.80 -2.23 1.52
CA ALA A 371 -7.37 -2.46 1.53
C ALA A 371 -6.65 -1.23 2.10
N PHE A 372 -6.54 -1.17 3.42
CA PHE A 372 -5.91 -0.05 4.12
C PHE A 372 -4.41 -0.29 4.35
N HIS A 373 -3.66 0.80 4.57
CA HIS A 373 -2.23 0.75 4.89
C HIS A 373 -1.97 1.22 6.33
N HIS A 374 -0.96 0.65 6.96
CA HIS A 374 -0.57 1.07 8.31
C HIS A 374 0.93 0.93 8.56
N TYR A 375 1.59 2.05 8.85
CA TYR A 375 2.99 2.11 9.25
C TYR A 375 3.14 2.80 10.62
N ASP A 376 4.05 2.29 11.45
CA ASP A 376 4.55 3.04 12.61
C ASP A 376 5.46 4.16 12.13
N SER A 377 4.89 5.34 11.94
CA SER A 377 5.58 6.49 11.37
C SER A 377 6.82 6.90 12.16
N LEU A 378 6.80 6.70 13.49
CA LEU A 378 7.98 7.00 14.32
C LEU A 378 9.16 6.12 13.91
N THR A 379 8.93 4.81 13.75
CA THR A 379 9.98 3.88 13.29
C THR A 379 10.35 4.14 11.84
N LEU A 380 9.36 4.35 10.96
CA LEU A 380 9.57 4.54 9.53
C LEU A 380 10.51 5.72 9.22
N PHE A 381 10.20 6.90 9.79
CA PHE A 381 10.95 8.12 9.47
C PHE A 381 12.19 8.32 10.34
N THR A 382 12.20 7.84 11.59
CA THR A 382 13.39 7.96 12.44
C THR A 382 14.40 6.84 12.25
N LYS A 383 14.02 5.76 11.58
CA LYS A 383 14.79 4.51 11.44
C LYS A 383 15.27 3.99 12.80
N ASN A 384 14.43 4.16 13.84
CA ASN A 384 14.77 3.80 15.22
C ASN A 384 13.56 3.19 15.95
N PHE A 385 13.47 1.88 15.90
CA PHE A 385 12.44 1.14 16.62
C PHE A 385 12.76 0.98 18.11
N ARG A 386 11.76 1.21 18.96
CA ARG A 386 11.80 0.98 20.41
C ARG A 386 10.54 0.20 20.84
N PRO A 387 10.67 -1.05 21.32
CA PRO A 387 9.52 -1.90 21.62
C PRO A 387 8.63 -1.41 22.77
N TRP A 388 9.01 -0.34 23.43
CA TRP A 388 8.30 0.28 24.57
C TRP A 388 7.82 1.71 24.27
N LEU A 389 7.97 2.19 23.03
CA LEU A 389 7.59 3.55 22.66
C LEU A 389 7.00 3.58 21.25
N THR A 390 5.83 4.19 21.11
CA THR A 390 5.26 4.58 19.83
C THR A 390 4.50 5.89 19.95
N LEU A 391 4.08 6.45 18.82
CA LEU A 391 3.30 7.69 18.73
C LEU A 391 1.92 7.38 18.15
N ASP A 392 0.88 7.73 18.87
CA ASP A 392 -0.46 7.79 18.30
C ASP A 392 -0.59 9.06 17.44
N ARG A 393 -0.54 8.91 16.13
CA ARG A 393 -0.64 10.05 15.19
C ARG A 393 -1.99 10.76 15.26
N LYS A 394 -3.07 10.05 15.56
CA LYS A 394 -4.43 10.62 15.61
C LYS A 394 -4.58 11.61 16.78
N THR A 395 -3.95 11.29 17.91
CA THR A 395 -4.06 12.12 19.14
C THR A 395 -2.78 12.89 19.46
N GLY A 396 -1.66 12.64 18.75
CA GLY A 396 -0.35 13.20 19.06
C GLY A 396 0.26 12.69 20.38
N ARG A 397 -0.31 11.63 20.98
CA ARG A 397 0.12 11.11 22.28
C ARG A 397 1.26 10.12 22.13
N ILE A 398 2.28 10.28 22.98
CA ILE A 398 3.37 9.30 23.13
C ILE A 398 2.86 8.16 24.03
N ILE A 399 3.02 6.93 23.57
CA ILE A 399 2.65 5.71 24.28
C ILE A 399 3.92 5.04 24.80
N LEU A 400 3.97 4.85 26.13
CA LEU A 400 5.13 4.26 26.82
C LEU A 400 4.77 2.94 27.47
N GLY A 401 5.68 1.97 27.34
CA GLY A 401 5.59 0.64 27.93
C GLY A 401 5.27 -0.45 26.91
N ARG A 402 5.98 -1.61 27.00
CA ARG A 402 5.91 -2.70 26.00
C ARG A 402 4.48 -3.22 25.77
N LYS A 403 3.72 -3.48 26.85
CA LYS A 403 2.34 -3.95 26.73
C LYS A 403 1.42 -2.91 26.07
N LYS A 404 1.58 -1.63 26.44
CA LYS A 404 0.78 -0.53 25.86
C LYS A 404 1.12 -0.31 24.39
N THR A 405 2.39 -0.42 24.02
CA THR A 405 2.83 -0.34 22.62
C THR A 405 2.22 -1.48 21.79
N ALA A 406 2.30 -2.73 22.27
CA ALA A 406 1.69 -3.87 21.58
C ALA A 406 0.16 -3.72 21.43
N ALA A 407 -0.53 -3.34 22.52
CA ALA A 407 -1.96 -3.08 22.48
C ALA A 407 -2.34 -1.96 21.50
N HIS A 408 -1.49 -0.94 21.37
CA HIS A 408 -1.71 0.14 20.40
C HIS A 408 -1.65 -0.34 18.96
N TYR A 409 -0.66 -1.18 18.59
CA TYR A 409 -0.59 -1.76 17.24
C TYR A 409 -1.85 -2.55 16.92
N SER A 410 -2.28 -3.45 17.81
CA SER A 410 -3.51 -4.23 17.62
C SER A 410 -4.76 -3.33 17.53
N ALA A 411 -4.87 -2.31 18.40
CA ALA A 411 -6.00 -1.39 18.40
C ALA A 411 -6.11 -0.57 17.11
N ARG A 412 -5.00 -0.14 16.51
CA ARG A 412 -5.01 0.57 15.22
C ARG A 412 -5.57 -0.30 14.10
N LEU A 413 -5.20 -1.58 14.06
CA LEU A 413 -5.72 -2.53 13.10
C LEU A 413 -7.21 -2.84 13.35
N ALA A 414 -7.61 -2.96 14.62
CA ALA A 414 -9.01 -3.14 15.00
C ALA A 414 -9.89 -1.95 14.61
N GLU A 415 -9.37 -0.72 14.69
CA GLU A 415 -10.11 0.49 14.25
C GLU A 415 -10.43 0.45 12.75
N ALA A 416 -9.47 0.05 11.90
CA ALA A 416 -9.71 -0.08 10.47
C ALA A 416 -10.80 -1.13 10.19
N LYS A 417 -10.76 -2.27 10.89
CA LYS A 417 -11.78 -3.31 10.77
C LYS A 417 -13.16 -2.83 11.25
N THR A 418 -13.20 -2.06 12.33
CA THR A 418 -14.43 -1.46 12.87
C THR A 418 -15.02 -0.45 11.88
N TRP A 419 -14.20 0.45 11.33
CA TRP A 419 -14.62 1.37 10.28
C TRP A 419 -15.20 0.63 9.07
N THR A 420 -14.51 -0.41 8.60
CA THR A 420 -14.96 -1.22 7.48
C THR A 420 -16.34 -1.80 7.74
N ARG A 421 -16.58 -2.37 8.92
CA ARG A 421 -17.89 -2.92 9.31
C ARG A 421 -18.98 -1.86 9.34
N GLU A 422 -18.69 -0.69 9.88
CA GLU A 422 -19.69 0.34 10.18
C GLU A 422 -19.97 1.26 9.00
N GLN A 423 -18.95 1.54 8.18
CA GLN A 423 -19.01 2.55 7.14
C GLN A 423 -18.84 2.01 5.71
N MET A 424 -18.46 0.73 5.56
CA MET A 424 -18.19 0.15 4.24
C MET A 424 -18.98 -1.16 4.00
N GLY A 425 -20.16 -1.32 4.61
CA GLY A 425 -21.07 -2.43 4.35
C GLY A 425 -20.51 -3.80 4.76
N ASP A 426 -19.79 -3.85 5.87
CA ASP A 426 -19.18 -5.08 6.44
C ASP A 426 -18.41 -5.92 5.39
N MET A 427 -17.64 -5.22 4.53
CA MET A 427 -16.81 -5.90 3.54
C MET A 427 -15.55 -6.50 4.18
N PRO A 428 -14.86 -7.45 3.49
CA PRO A 428 -13.56 -7.95 3.95
C PRO A 428 -12.55 -6.81 4.10
N CYS A 429 -11.61 -6.99 5.04
CA CYS A 429 -10.57 -6.03 5.35
C CYS A 429 -9.20 -6.66 5.13
N LEU A 430 -8.34 -5.98 4.36
CA LEU A 430 -6.97 -6.35 4.06
C LEU A 430 -6.02 -5.24 4.52
N LEU A 431 -5.00 -5.57 5.29
CA LEU A 431 -3.86 -4.67 5.50
C LEU A 431 -2.95 -4.77 4.26
N GLY A 432 -3.18 -3.87 3.29
CA GLY A 432 -2.54 -3.88 1.97
C GLY A 432 -1.05 -3.58 2.02
N GLU A 433 -0.65 -2.72 2.98
CA GLU A 433 0.76 -2.43 3.25
C GLU A 433 1.03 -2.25 4.73
N PHE A 434 2.15 -2.77 5.16
CA PHE A 434 2.81 -2.52 6.44
C PHE A 434 4.26 -3.00 6.36
N GLY A 435 5.13 -2.45 7.16
CA GLY A 435 6.54 -2.86 7.15
C GLY A 435 7.38 -1.97 8.05
N LEU A 436 8.69 -2.15 7.94
CA LEU A 436 9.66 -1.33 8.65
C LEU A 436 10.98 -1.26 7.88
N PRO A 437 11.76 -0.17 8.05
CA PRO A 437 13.08 -0.07 7.44
C PRO A 437 14.05 -1.11 8.00
N PHE A 438 14.81 -1.78 7.14
CA PHE A 438 15.86 -2.72 7.56
C PHE A 438 17.19 -2.01 7.90
N ASP A 439 17.37 -0.77 7.49
CA ASP A 439 18.53 0.05 7.82
C ASP A 439 18.43 0.72 9.21
N LEU A 440 17.64 0.16 10.13
CA LEU A 440 17.47 0.64 11.50
C LEU A 440 18.83 0.86 12.19
N ARG A 441 18.89 1.92 13.03
CA ARG A 441 20.07 2.25 13.84
C ARG A 441 21.36 2.33 13.00
N LYS A 442 21.29 3.06 11.88
CA LYS A 442 22.42 3.28 10.97
C LYS A 442 22.98 1.96 10.42
N LYS A 443 22.11 1.10 9.92
CA LYS A 443 22.46 -0.19 9.29
C LYS A 443 23.22 -1.16 10.24
N LYS A 444 22.90 -1.13 11.55
CA LYS A 444 23.59 -1.98 12.54
C LYS A 444 23.49 -3.47 12.21
N ALA A 445 22.31 -3.93 11.82
CA ALA A 445 22.06 -5.34 11.50
C ALA A 445 22.89 -5.84 10.31
N TYR A 446 23.23 -4.97 9.33
CA TYR A 446 24.04 -5.34 8.17
C TYR A 446 25.48 -5.70 8.55
N LYS A 447 26.00 -5.06 9.62
CA LYS A 447 27.36 -5.30 10.13
C LYS A 447 27.43 -6.52 11.05
N THR A 448 26.35 -6.82 11.74
CA THR A 448 26.36 -7.84 12.82
C THR A 448 25.62 -9.12 12.45
N GLY A 449 24.79 -9.12 11.39
CA GLY A 449 23.86 -10.20 11.08
C GLY A 449 22.69 -10.33 12.07
N ASP A 450 22.62 -9.48 13.11
CA ASP A 450 21.58 -9.54 14.16
C ASP A 450 20.35 -8.74 13.78
N TYR A 451 19.32 -9.41 13.30
CA TYR A 451 17.99 -8.86 12.99
C TYR A 451 16.97 -8.96 14.13
N SER A 452 17.40 -9.31 15.35
CA SER A 452 16.47 -9.53 16.49
C SER A 452 15.58 -8.32 16.81
N LEU A 453 16.07 -7.09 16.55
CA LEU A 453 15.28 -5.87 16.72
C LEU A 453 14.16 -5.76 15.68
N HIS A 454 14.46 -6.10 14.43
CA HIS A 454 13.49 -6.13 13.32
C HIS A 454 12.44 -7.22 13.55
N GLU A 455 12.87 -8.39 14.02
CA GLU A 455 11.94 -9.48 14.39
C GLU A 455 10.96 -9.06 15.48
N LYS A 456 11.42 -8.33 16.51
CA LYS A 456 10.53 -7.78 17.54
C LYS A 456 9.52 -6.78 16.98
N ALA A 457 9.95 -5.93 16.05
CA ALA A 457 9.07 -4.95 15.42
C ALA A 457 8.02 -5.63 14.53
N LEU A 458 8.45 -6.55 13.65
CA LEU A 458 7.53 -7.32 12.79
C LEU A 458 6.57 -8.17 13.60
N SER A 459 7.03 -8.77 14.71
CA SER A 459 6.15 -9.54 15.61
C SER A 459 5.00 -8.70 16.15
N LEU A 460 5.21 -7.40 16.46
CA LEU A 460 4.11 -6.54 16.94
C LEU A 460 3.03 -6.34 15.86
N TYR A 461 3.43 -6.16 14.60
CA TYR A 461 2.47 -6.10 13.50
C TYR A 461 1.71 -7.40 13.36
N TYR A 462 2.43 -8.51 13.24
CA TYR A 462 1.81 -9.82 13.02
C TYR A 462 0.98 -10.31 14.20
N ASP A 463 1.34 -9.99 15.45
CA ASP A 463 0.51 -10.28 16.62
C ASP A 463 -0.84 -9.53 16.52
N GLY A 464 -0.82 -8.26 16.15
CA GLY A 464 -2.03 -7.49 15.93
C GLY A 464 -2.85 -7.97 14.72
N ILE A 465 -2.19 -8.39 13.62
CA ILE A 465 -2.84 -8.97 12.44
C ILE A 465 -3.54 -10.29 12.80
N ASP A 466 -2.87 -11.16 13.57
CA ASP A 466 -3.39 -12.45 14.03
C ASP A 466 -4.58 -12.26 14.98
N GLU A 467 -4.46 -11.36 15.97
CA GLU A 467 -5.50 -11.04 16.94
C GLU A 467 -6.78 -10.52 16.26
N ASN A 468 -6.62 -9.76 15.19
CA ASN A 468 -7.74 -9.21 14.42
C ASN A 468 -8.19 -10.11 13.25
N LEU A 469 -7.56 -11.27 13.02
CA LEU A 469 -7.83 -12.18 11.91
C LEU A 469 -7.82 -11.48 10.54
N LEU A 470 -6.83 -10.61 10.32
CA LEU A 470 -6.71 -9.82 9.11
C LEU A 470 -5.92 -10.57 8.03
N SER A 471 -6.35 -10.43 6.79
CA SER A 471 -5.50 -10.63 5.62
C SER A 471 -4.46 -9.51 5.54
N SER A 472 -3.26 -9.81 5.02
CA SER A 472 -2.18 -8.81 4.99
C SER A 472 -1.14 -9.06 3.91
N ALA A 473 -0.52 -7.97 3.39
CA ALA A 473 0.62 -8.01 2.50
C ALA A 473 1.74 -7.10 3.03
N ILE A 474 2.88 -7.67 3.41
CA ILE A 474 4.01 -6.89 3.92
C ILE A 474 4.70 -6.12 2.79
N TRP A 475 5.05 -4.88 3.03
CA TRP A 475 5.92 -4.06 2.18
C TRP A 475 7.38 -4.30 2.59
N ASN A 476 8.29 -4.96 1.79
CA ASN A 476 8.03 -5.50 0.46
C ASN A 476 8.91 -6.74 0.20
N TYR A 477 8.88 -7.24 -1.02
CA TYR A 477 9.81 -8.21 -1.57
C TYR A 477 10.47 -7.62 -2.82
N THR A 478 11.75 -7.21 -2.70
CA THR A 478 12.58 -6.68 -3.78
C THR A 478 13.73 -7.64 -4.04
N ALA A 479 13.68 -8.37 -5.16
CA ALA A 479 14.58 -9.49 -5.45
C ALA A 479 16.05 -9.09 -5.63
N ASP A 480 16.32 -7.86 -6.01
CA ASP A 480 17.66 -7.30 -6.18
C ASP A 480 18.08 -6.34 -5.05
N ASN A 481 17.28 -6.27 -3.96
CA ASN A 481 17.66 -5.50 -2.79
C ASN A 481 19.09 -5.82 -2.33
N ASN A 482 19.82 -4.80 -1.95
CA ASN A 482 21.16 -4.91 -1.39
C ASN A 482 21.35 -3.91 -0.23
N HIS A 483 22.46 -4.05 0.51
CA HIS A 483 22.74 -3.18 1.67
C HIS A 483 23.18 -1.75 1.31
N GLU A 484 23.59 -1.49 0.09
CA GLU A 484 24.01 -0.17 -0.38
C GLU A 484 22.81 0.66 -0.81
N ASP A 485 22.02 0.16 -1.75
CA ASP A 485 20.96 0.87 -2.46
C ASP A 485 19.54 0.58 -1.90
N GLY A 486 19.43 -0.41 -0.98
CA GLY A 486 18.13 -0.83 -0.43
C GLY A 486 17.23 -1.40 -1.51
N ASP A 487 16.01 -0.85 -1.60
CA ASP A 487 15.00 -1.24 -2.58
C ASP A 487 15.15 -0.54 -3.93
N HIS A 488 16.28 0.13 -4.18
CA HIS A 488 16.58 0.92 -5.39
C HIS A 488 15.58 2.05 -5.69
N TRP A 489 14.85 2.51 -4.67
CA TRP A 489 13.86 3.56 -4.80
C TRP A 489 13.88 4.51 -3.60
N ASN A 490 14.09 5.81 -3.85
CA ASN A 490 14.01 6.92 -2.86
C ASN A 490 14.67 6.67 -1.49
N GLY A 491 15.73 5.87 -1.42
CA GLY A 491 16.44 5.53 -0.18
C GLY A 491 15.65 4.63 0.76
N GLU A 492 14.63 3.93 0.26
CA GLU A 492 13.93 2.88 0.98
C GLU A 492 14.74 1.59 1.08
N ASP A 493 14.54 0.88 2.16
CA ASP A 493 15.07 -0.47 2.38
C ASP A 493 14.12 -1.21 3.33
N LEU A 494 12.98 -1.65 2.80
CA LEU A 494 11.92 -2.33 3.54
C LEU A 494 11.74 -3.79 3.12
N SER A 495 12.51 -4.29 2.13
CA SER A 495 12.39 -5.66 1.64
C SER A 495 12.72 -6.69 2.70
N ILE A 496 11.88 -7.75 2.80
CA ILE A 496 12.13 -8.91 3.69
C ILE A 496 13.27 -9.81 3.20
N VAL A 497 13.84 -9.51 2.04
CA VAL A 497 14.97 -10.22 1.44
C VAL A 497 16.08 -9.27 1.06
N SER A 498 17.32 -9.75 0.97
CA SER A 498 18.45 -8.96 0.47
C SER A 498 19.58 -9.87 -0.02
N ARG A 499 20.25 -9.47 -1.09
CA ARG A 499 21.49 -10.10 -1.57
C ARG A 499 22.68 -9.83 -0.64
N GLY A 500 22.62 -8.77 0.15
CA GLY A 500 23.65 -8.44 1.14
C GLY A 500 23.53 -9.16 2.48
N ALA A 501 22.45 -9.89 2.75
CA ALA A 501 22.19 -10.57 4.00
C ALA A 501 22.65 -12.03 3.93
N ALA A 502 23.94 -12.31 4.24
CA ALA A 502 24.52 -13.64 4.36
C ALA A 502 23.93 -14.70 3.38
N PRO A 503 24.14 -14.54 2.07
CA PRO A 503 23.63 -15.49 1.08
C PRO A 503 24.29 -16.85 1.26
N THR A 504 23.54 -17.93 1.06
CA THR A 504 24.09 -19.27 0.96
C THR A 504 24.45 -19.56 -0.49
N GLU A 505 25.31 -20.55 -0.76
CA GLU A 505 25.65 -20.98 -2.12
C GLU A 505 24.40 -21.36 -2.93
N THR A 506 23.36 -21.88 -2.26
CA THR A 506 22.10 -22.30 -2.87
C THR A 506 21.03 -21.20 -2.95
N SER A 507 21.23 -20.06 -2.30
CA SER A 507 20.29 -18.93 -2.33
C SER A 507 21.04 -17.59 -2.21
N PRO A 508 21.31 -16.92 -3.33
CA PRO A 508 21.97 -15.61 -3.33
C PRO A 508 21.07 -14.52 -2.69
N LEU A 509 19.78 -14.79 -2.51
CA LEU A 509 18.80 -13.92 -1.91
C LEU A 509 18.39 -14.46 -0.54
N ALA A 510 18.88 -13.85 0.53
CA ALA A 510 18.60 -14.27 1.91
C ALA A 510 17.41 -13.52 2.50
N ALA A 511 16.58 -14.25 3.25
CA ALA A 511 15.50 -13.65 4.03
C ALA A 511 16.05 -12.91 5.26
N ARG A 512 15.42 -11.77 5.58
CA ARG A 512 15.76 -10.94 6.74
C ARG A 512 14.69 -11.05 7.81
N ALA A 513 15.08 -11.11 9.08
CA ALA A 513 14.18 -11.10 10.26
C ALA A 513 13.05 -12.13 10.20
N MET A 514 13.31 -13.33 9.68
CA MET A 514 12.31 -14.39 9.51
C MET A 514 11.54 -14.71 10.79
N GLY A 515 12.20 -14.71 11.94
CA GLY A 515 11.55 -14.97 13.21
C GLY A 515 10.45 -13.97 13.59
N GLY A 516 10.34 -12.83 12.90
CA GLY A 516 9.28 -11.86 13.11
C GLY A 516 8.01 -12.11 12.30
N TRP A 517 8.15 -12.67 11.10
CA TRP A 517 7.04 -12.80 10.15
C TRP A 517 6.72 -14.24 9.73
N LEU A 518 7.67 -15.17 9.74
CA LEU A 518 7.42 -16.58 9.44
C LEU A 518 6.82 -17.27 10.67
N ARG A 519 5.51 -17.56 10.62
CA ARG A 519 4.72 -18.08 11.74
C ARG A 519 3.52 -18.90 11.27
N PRO A 520 2.94 -19.77 12.11
CA PRO A 520 1.66 -20.41 11.80
C PRO A 520 0.54 -19.39 11.59
N TYR A 521 -0.44 -19.74 10.76
CA TYR A 521 -1.70 -19.02 10.63
C TYR A 521 -2.76 -19.88 9.92
N PRO A 522 -4.08 -19.66 10.16
CA PRO A 522 -5.15 -20.39 9.50
C PRO A 522 -5.35 -19.84 8.08
N ALA A 523 -4.77 -20.53 7.07
CA ALA A 523 -4.79 -20.08 5.69
C ALA A 523 -6.17 -20.21 5.04
N ALA A 524 -6.89 -21.32 5.35
CA ALA A 524 -8.26 -21.56 4.89
C ALA A 524 -9.05 -22.25 6.00
N THR A 525 -10.24 -21.77 6.31
CA THR A 525 -11.11 -22.29 7.37
C THR A 525 -12.41 -22.83 6.79
N ALA A 526 -12.69 -24.10 7.00
CA ALA A 526 -13.98 -24.71 6.70
C ALA A 526 -15.04 -24.22 7.71
N GLY A 527 -15.48 -22.97 7.54
CA GLY A 527 -16.34 -22.21 8.43
C GLY A 527 -15.83 -20.81 8.70
N ILE A 528 -16.01 -20.32 9.94
CA ILE A 528 -15.69 -18.94 10.34
C ILE A 528 -14.58 -18.93 11.38
N PRO A 529 -13.41 -18.33 11.11
CA PRO A 529 -12.36 -18.12 12.11
C PRO A 529 -12.84 -17.13 13.18
N LEU A 530 -12.62 -17.47 14.46
CA LEU A 530 -13.08 -16.68 15.60
C LEU A 530 -11.93 -16.08 16.39
N GLN A 531 -10.82 -16.79 16.50
CA GLN A 531 -9.64 -16.35 17.26
C GLN A 531 -8.40 -17.09 16.79
N PHE A 532 -7.29 -16.38 16.66
CA PHE A 532 -5.98 -16.96 16.43
C PHE A 532 -4.92 -16.25 17.29
N SER A 533 -3.94 -17.00 17.80
CA SER A 533 -2.77 -16.44 18.48
C SER A 533 -1.55 -17.32 18.33
N TRP A 534 -0.38 -16.70 18.30
CA TRP A 534 0.92 -17.34 18.22
C TRP A 534 1.84 -16.93 19.38
N ASP A 535 2.35 -17.89 20.13
CA ASP A 535 3.39 -17.69 21.15
C ASP A 535 4.75 -18.13 20.59
N ARG A 536 5.52 -17.17 20.06
CA ARG A 536 6.84 -17.41 19.48
C ARG A 536 7.83 -18.08 20.47
N LYS A 537 7.73 -17.77 21.75
CA LYS A 537 8.67 -18.30 22.77
C LYS A 537 8.45 -19.77 23.04
N LYS A 538 7.20 -20.20 23.00
CA LYS A 538 6.80 -21.58 23.23
C LYS A 538 6.72 -22.40 21.96
N ALA A 539 6.84 -21.76 20.78
CA ALA A 539 6.48 -22.32 19.48
C ALA A 539 5.10 -23.02 19.55
N ALA A 540 4.10 -22.27 19.99
CA ALA A 540 2.74 -22.77 20.19
C ALA A 540 1.70 -21.82 19.61
N PHE A 541 0.67 -22.36 18.98
CA PHE A 541 -0.47 -21.59 18.48
C PHE A 541 -1.79 -22.07 19.05
N TYR A 542 -2.76 -21.17 19.11
CA TYR A 542 -4.14 -21.44 19.44
C TYR A 542 -5.03 -20.93 18.32
N PHE A 543 -5.99 -21.75 17.89
CA PHE A 543 -6.98 -21.40 16.89
C PHE A 543 -8.36 -21.84 17.31
N ARG A 544 -9.35 -20.93 17.25
CA ARG A 544 -10.77 -21.22 17.48
C ARG A 544 -11.56 -20.80 16.25
N PHE A 545 -12.42 -21.69 15.79
CA PHE A 545 -13.28 -21.43 14.64
C PHE A 545 -14.64 -22.10 14.82
N ARG A 546 -15.63 -21.63 14.10
CA ARG A 546 -16.94 -22.27 13.99
C ARG A 546 -16.93 -23.10 12.72
N ALA A 547 -17.00 -24.42 12.87
CA ALA A 547 -17.00 -25.36 11.75
C ALA A 547 -18.35 -25.35 11.03
N ASP A 548 -18.30 -25.42 9.71
CA ASP A 548 -19.48 -25.58 8.85
C ASP A 548 -19.46 -26.98 8.22
N PRO A 549 -20.45 -27.85 8.55
CA PRO A 549 -20.51 -29.22 8.05
C PRO A 549 -20.76 -29.31 6.54
N ASN A 550 -21.22 -28.23 5.90
CA ASN A 550 -21.47 -28.20 4.46
C ASN A 550 -20.17 -27.98 3.65
N ILE A 551 -19.08 -27.55 4.28
CA ILE A 551 -17.79 -27.36 3.62
C ILE A 551 -16.97 -28.63 3.75
N GLN A 552 -16.81 -29.36 2.64
CA GLN A 552 -16.11 -30.66 2.64
C GLN A 552 -14.59 -30.50 2.61
N ALA A 553 -14.07 -29.41 2.05
CA ALA A 553 -12.63 -29.15 2.03
C ALA A 553 -12.10 -28.88 3.46
N PRO A 554 -10.91 -29.40 3.80
CA PRO A 554 -10.38 -29.27 5.16
C PRO A 554 -10.02 -27.82 5.52
N THR A 555 -10.07 -27.52 6.82
CA THR A 555 -9.39 -26.33 7.34
C THR A 555 -7.88 -26.52 7.23
N GLU A 556 -7.18 -25.51 6.70
CA GLU A 556 -5.73 -25.53 6.49
C GLU A 556 -5.04 -24.52 7.37
N ILE A 557 -4.08 -24.97 8.17
CA ILE A 557 -3.20 -24.11 8.96
C ILE A 557 -1.79 -24.26 8.42
N PHE A 558 -1.17 -23.15 8.03
CA PHE A 558 0.26 -23.13 7.72
C PHE A 558 1.06 -23.34 9.00
N VAL A 559 2.00 -24.29 8.98
CA VAL A 559 2.84 -24.65 10.13
C VAL A 559 4.29 -24.75 9.65
N PRO A 560 5.07 -23.66 9.72
CA PRO A 560 6.41 -23.62 9.13
C PRO A 560 7.38 -24.57 9.81
N SER A 561 8.07 -25.38 9.05
CA SER A 561 9.03 -26.40 9.51
C SER A 561 10.15 -25.81 10.38
N GLN A 562 10.51 -24.54 10.17
CA GLN A 562 11.50 -23.84 10.98
C GLN A 562 11.20 -23.86 12.49
N TRP A 563 9.92 -23.82 12.87
CA TRP A 563 9.49 -23.84 14.26
C TRP A 563 9.21 -25.27 14.77
N PHE A 564 8.84 -26.19 13.86
CA PHE A 564 8.31 -27.50 14.16
C PHE A 564 9.14 -28.65 13.55
N ALA A 565 10.43 -28.44 13.36
CA ALA A 565 11.34 -29.45 12.78
C ALA A 565 11.36 -30.79 13.57
N GLY A 566 11.07 -30.76 14.86
CA GLY A 566 10.94 -31.95 15.71
C GLY A 566 9.54 -32.56 15.75
N GLY A 567 8.63 -32.10 14.89
CA GLY A 567 7.23 -32.52 14.85
C GLY A 567 6.26 -31.56 15.54
N LEU A 568 4.99 -31.79 15.32
CA LEU A 568 3.87 -31.02 15.83
C LEU A 568 2.99 -31.89 16.72
N SER A 569 2.73 -31.45 17.95
CA SER A 569 1.70 -32.01 18.82
C SER A 569 0.43 -31.19 18.68
N VAL A 570 -0.70 -31.83 18.38
CA VAL A 570 -1.99 -31.16 18.17
C VAL A 570 -3.02 -31.67 19.13
N SER A 571 -3.77 -30.78 19.75
CA SER A 571 -4.98 -31.11 20.48
C SER A 571 -6.19 -30.39 19.90
N VAL A 572 -7.29 -31.13 19.73
CA VAL A 572 -8.56 -30.59 19.25
C VAL A 572 -9.60 -30.75 20.35
N ARG A 573 -10.37 -29.70 20.62
CA ARG A 573 -11.50 -29.71 21.55
C ARG A 573 -12.73 -29.18 20.83
N THR A 574 -13.88 -29.71 21.13
CA THR A 574 -15.18 -29.32 20.63
C THR A 574 -16.09 -28.88 21.78
N PRO A 575 -15.90 -27.66 22.33
CA PRO A 575 -16.72 -27.17 23.43
C PRO A 575 -18.19 -27.08 23.00
N GLY A 576 -19.09 -27.70 23.74
CA GLY A 576 -20.54 -27.65 23.46
C GLY A 576 -21.02 -28.62 22.38
N ALA A 577 -20.26 -29.63 22.00
CA ALA A 577 -20.81 -30.75 21.25
C ALA A 577 -22.03 -31.28 22.00
N ALA A 578 -23.23 -31.19 21.38
CA ALA A 578 -24.45 -31.73 21.98
C ALA A 578 -24.25 -33.23 22.29
N ILE A 579 -24.68 -33.68 23.46
CA ILE A 579 -24.72 -35.10 23.77
C ILE A 579 -25.60 -35.77 22.72
N GLY A 580 -25.00 -36.54 21.79
CA GLY A 580 -25.69 -37.19 20.67
C GLY A 580 -25.55 -36.46 19.31
N GLY A 581 -24.75 -35.40 19.18
CA GLY A 581 -24.41 -34.78 17.90
C GLY A 581 -23.54 -35.71 17.05
N SER A 582 -23.97 -36.02 15.82
CA SER A 582 -23.20 -36.80 14.85
C SER A 582 -22.17 -35.86 14.19
N GLY A 583 -20.88 -36.18 14.29
CA GLY A 583 -19.82 -35.48 13.59
C GLY A 583 -18.54 -35.38 14.42
N SER A 584 -17.41 -35.44 13.76
CA SER A 584 -16.10 -35.37 14.38
C SER A 584 -15.13 -34.51 13.57
N LEU A 585 -14.04 -34.08 14.21
CA LEU A 585 -12.92 -33.44 13.55
C LEU A 585 -11.72 -34.36 13.61
N ARG A 586 -11.10 -34.62 12.47
CA ARG A 586 -9.85 -35.36 12.34
C ARG A 586 -8.76 -34.41 11.86
N TRP A 587 -7.54 -34.65 12.25
CA TRP A 587 -6.44 -33.83 11.79
C TRP A 587 -5.28 -34.67 11.21
N GLU A 588 -4.55 -34.06 10.28
CA GLU A 588 -3.37 -34.62 9.65
C GLU A 588 -2.31 -33.53 9.50
N TYR A 589 -1.07 -33.82 9.85
CA TYR A 589 0.05 -32.90 9.64
C TYR A 589 0.93 -33.39 8.50
N ALA A 590 0.85 -32.72 7.35
CA ALA A 590 1.70 -32.95 6.20
C ALA A 590 2.97 -32.07 6.32
N MET A 591 4.01 -32.62 6.94
CA MET A 591 5.24 -31.88 7.27
C MET A 591 5.93 -31.31 6.04
N GLU A 592 6.02 -32.06 4.94
CA GLU A 592 6.64 -31.62 3.68
C GLU A 592 5.90 -30.44 3.05
N GLN A 593 4.59 -30.39 3.22
CA GLN A 593 3.75 -29.28 2.75
C GLN A 593 3.68 -28.13 3.75
N GLN A 594 4.19 -28.31 4.95
CA GLN A 594 4.08 -27.38 6.08
C GLN A 594 2.60 -27.03 6.36
N ARG A 595 1.69 -28.03 6.31
CA ARG A 595 0.25 -27.85 6.47
C ARG A 595 -0.31 -28.82 7.52
N LEU A 596 -1.12 -28.25 8.42
CA LEU A 596 -2.03 -29.01 9.26
C LEU A 596 -3.41 -28.92 8.62
N PHE A 597 -3.95 -30.08 8.24
CA PHE A 597 -5.30 -30.21 7.73
C PHE A 597 -6.23 -30.66 8.86
N VAL A 598 -7.41 -30.04 8.96
CA VAL A 598 -8.46 -30.47 9.88
C VAL A 598 -9.71 -30.76 9.05
N HIS A 599 -10.02 -32.05 8.96
CA HIS A 599 -11.16 -32.58 8.23
C HIS A 599 -12.40 -32.54 9.11
N ASN A 600 -13.53 -32.14 8.51
CA ASN A 600 -14.81 -32.05 9.18
C ASN A 600 -15.74 -33.18 8.68
N ASP A 601 -16.01 -34.15 9.56
CA ASP A 601 -16.89 -35.28 9.28
C ASP A 601 -18.32 -35.00 9.84
N GLY A 602 -18.91 -33.89 9.37
CA GLY A 602 -20.28 -33.50 9.74
C GLY A 602 -20.41 -32.74 11.07
N TYR A 603 -19.32 -32.30 11.68
CA TYR A 603 -19.38 -31.54 12.92
C TYR A 603 -19.84 -30.07 12.66
N SER A 604 -20.83 -29.64 13.43
CA SER A 604 -21.33 -28.26 13.46
C SER A 604 -21.14 -27.66 14.84
N GLY A 605 -20.32 -26.61 14.96
CA GLY A 605 -20.07 -25.97 16.25
C GLY A 605 -18.70 -25.32 16.36
N GLU A 606 -18.39 -24.83 17.54
CA GLU A 606 -17.07 -24.24 17.80
C GLU A 606 -16.02 -25.33 18.08
N ALA A 607 -14.86 -25.16 17.48
CA ALA A 607 -13.69 -26.02 17.64
C ALA A 607 -12.49 -25.19 18.09
N GLU A 608 -11.72 -25.78 19.00
CA GLU A 608 -10.45 -25.21 19.49
C GLU A 608 -9.30 -26.15 19.14
N LEU A 609 -8.28 -25.59 18.51
CA LEU A 609 -7.03 -26.28 18.20
C LEU A 609 -5.88 -25.64 18.98
N ARG A 610 -5.02 -26.50 19.51
CA ARG A 610 -3.71 -26.07 20.01
C ARG A 610 -2.64 -26.91 19.34
N GLY A 611 -1.66 -26.22 18.75
CA GLY A 611 -0.48 -26.84 18.19
C GLY A 611 0.75 -26.36 18.94
N GLU A 612 1.62 -27.29 19.34
CA GLU A 612 2.89 -26.98 19.99
C GLU A 612 3.99 -27.90 19.45
N LYS A 613 5.23 -27.46 19.58
CA LYS A 613 6.38 -28.28 19.21
C LYS A 613 6.31 -29.64 19.99
N ALA A 614 6.45 -30.74 19.26
CA ALA A 614 6.49 -32.07 19.92
C ALA A 614 7.66 -32.12 20.91
N ARG A 615 7.40 -32.68 22.08
CA ARG A 615 8.45 -32.99 23.04
C ARG A 615 9.16 -34.22 22.52
N GLY A 616 10.44 -34.08 22.23
CA GLY A 616 11.29 -35.21 21.86
C GLY A 616 11.52 -36.16 23.03
#